data_e63e6bfc4f838c4c6a06f6f99dd1cd21
#
_entry.id   e63e6bfc4f838c4c6a06f6f99dd1cd21
#
_cell.length_a   1.000
_cell.length_b   1.000
_cell.length_c   1.000
_cell.angle_alpha   90.00
_cell.angle_beta   90.00
_cell.angle_gamma   90.00
#
_symmetry.space_group_name_H-M   'P 1'
#
loop_
_entity.id
_entity.type
_entity.pdbx_description
1 polymer ?
#
loop_
_entity_poly.entity_id
_entity_poly.type
_entity_poly.pdbx_seq_one_letter_code
_entity_poly.pdbx_strand_id
1 'polypeptide(L)' 'MTAADFHAARERLARLNIERQFATGKMREHLDNAAVILQRQLDALAEGLVQEESNAVHPE' A
#
# COMPACT_ATOMS: atom_id res chain seq x y z
N MET A 1 9.35 -5.73 9.05
CA MET A 1 8.33 -5.97 8.03
C MET A 1 8.94 -6.65 6.82
N THR A 2 8.21 -7.57 6.20
CA THR A 2 8.75 -8.38 5.14
C THR A 2 8.18 -7.99 3.78
N ALA A 3 8.84 -8.45 2.70
CA ALA A 3 8.34 -8.24 1.36
C ALA A 3 6.94 -8.86 1.17
N ALA A 4 6.67 -9.95 1.87
CA ALA A 4 5.36 -10.59 1.82
C ALA A 4 4.26 -9.67 2.35
N ASP A 5 4.55 -8.92 3.42
CA ASP A 5 3.59 -7.96 3.97
C ASP A 5 3.32 -6.84 2.99
N PHE A 6 4.35 -6.38 2.28
CA PHE A 6 4.20 -5.34 1.27
C PHE A 6 3.32 -5.84 0.12
N HIS A 7 3.55 -7.05 -0.36
CA HIS A 7 2.74 -7.62 -1.44
C HIS A 7 1.29 -7.82 -1.01
N ALA A 8 1.07 -8.28 0.21
CA ALA A 8 -0.28 -8.46 0.73
C ALA A 8 -1.03 -7.13 0.79
N ALA A 9 -0.35 -6.06 1.21
CA ALA A 9 -0.95 -4.73 1.26
C ALA A 9 -1.27 -4.22 -0.14
N ARG A 10 -0.40 -4.47 -1.10
CA ARG A 10 -0.65 -4.08 -2.49
C ARG A 10 -1.86 -4.79 -3.07
N GLU A 11 -2.01 -6.08 -2.78
CA GLU A 11 -3.17 -6.83 -3.25
C GLU A 11 -4.45 -6.29 -2.62
N ARG A 12 -4.40 -5.93 -1.34
CA ARG A 12 -5.55 -5.35 -0.66
C ARG A 12 -5.95 -4.03 -1.31
N LEU A 13 -4.96 -3.19 -1.64
CA LEU A 13 -5.23 -1.93 -2.31
C LEU A 13 -5.85 -2.16 -3.69
N ALA A 14 -5.36 -3.13 -4.43
CA ALA A 14 -5.90 -3.45 -5.73
C ALA A 14 -7.38 -3.85 -5.64
N ARG A 15 -7.73 -4.66 -4.63
CA ARG A 15 -9.12 -5.04 -4.38
C ARG A 15 -9.97 -3.83 -4.04
N LEU A 16 -9.46 -2.96 -3.18
CA LEU A 16 -10.19 -1.74 -2.83
C LEU A 16 -10.46 -0.89 -4.05
N ASN A 17 -9.48 -0.76 -4.93
CA ASN A 17 -9.66 0.02 -6.16
C ASN A 17 -10.74 -0.58 -7.06
N ILE A 18 -10.82 -1.90 -7.14
CA ILE A 18 -11.85 -2.57 -7.91
C ILE A 18 -13.22 -2.34 -7.27
N GLU A 19 -13.32 -2.52 -5.96
CA GLU A 19 -14.58 -2.32 -5.24
C GLU A 19 -15.07 -0.89 -5.35
N ARG A 20 -14.15 0.08 -5.34
CA ARG A 20 -14.52 1.49 -5.48
C ARG A 20 -15.23 1.79 -6.79
N GLN A 21 -14.89 1.07 -7.85
CA GLN A 21 -15.53 1.29 -9.14
C GLN A 21 -17.01 0.92 -9.13
N PHE A 22 -17.40 -0.01 -8.27
CA PHE A 22 -18.76 -0.48 -8.19
C PHE A 22 -19.53 0.08 -6.99
N ALA A 23 -18.84 0.76 -6.07
CA ALA A 23 -19.47 1.31 -4.88
C ALA A 23 -20.06 2.68 -5.17
N THR A 24 -21.13 3.01 -4.44
CA THR A 24 -21.80 4.32 -4.56
C THR A 24 -22.11 4.85 -3.16
N GLY A 25 -22.35 6.17 -3.08
CA GLY A 25 -22.75 6.80 -1.83
C GLY A 25 -21.72 6.71 -0.76
N LYS A 26 -22.18 6.43 0.47
CA LYS A 26 -21.29 6.36 1.64
C LYS A 26 -20.27 5.24 1.54
N MET A 27 -20.63 4.15 0.91
CA MET A 27 -19.72 3.03 0.73
C MET A 27 -18.51 3.45 -0.09
N ARG A 28 -18.73 4.20 -1.17
CA ARG A 28 -17.64 4.70 -2.00
C ARG A 28 -16.74 5.63 -1.20
N GLU A 29 -17.33 6.52 -0.42
CA GLU A 29 -16.57 7.44 0.41
C GLU A 29 -15.71 6.67 1.40
N HIS A 30 -16.27 5.64 2.03
CA HIS A 30 -15.56 4.80 2.97
C HIS A 30 -14.38 4.08 2.28
N LEU A 31 -14.62 3.53 1.11
CA LEU A 31 -13.57 2.85 0.35
C LEU A 31 -12.48 3.81 -0.14
N ASP A 32 -12.86 5.01 -0.52
CA ASP A 32 -11.89 6.04 -0.91
C ASP A 32 -10.95 6.36 0.26
N ASN A 33 -11.51 6.55 1.45
CA ASN A 33 -10.71 6.84 2.63
C ASN A 33 -9.79 5.68 2.98
N ALA A 34 -10.30 4.46 2.91
CA ALA A 34 -9.49 3.27 3.18
C ALA A 34 -8.35 3.14 2.18
N ALA A 35 -8.61 3.43 0.91
CA ALA A 35 -7.60 3.34 -0.13
C ALA A 35 -6.49 4.37 0.08
N VAL A 36 -6.85 5.59 0.48
CA VAL A 36 -5.87 6.64 0.76
C VAL A 36 -4.96 6.24 1.92
N ILE A 37 -5.54 5.73 2.98
CA ILE A 37 -4.77 5.30 4.15
C ILE A 37 -3.82 4.17 3.77
N LEU A 38 -4.32 3.18 3.04
CA LEU A 38 -3.51 2.04 2.64
C LEU A 38 -2.40 2.46 1.68
N GLN A 39 -2.67 3.40 0.77
CA GLN A 39 -1.66 3.92 -0.15
C GLN A 39 -0.53 4.59 0.62
N ARG A 40 -0.86 5.37 1.64
CA ARG A 40 0.16 6.01 2.48
C ARG A 40 1.02 4.99 3.20
N GLN A 41 0.40 3.93 3.69
CA GLN A 41 1.12 2.85 4.35
C GLN A 41 2.08 2.17 3.37
N LEU A 42 1.60 1.91 2.15
CA LEU A 42 2.43 1.30 1.12
C LEU A 42 3.61 2.18 0.73
N ASP A 43 3.38 3.47 0.60
CA ASP A 43 4.45 4.41 0.27
C ASP A 43 5.52 4.42 1.36
N ALA A 44 5.11 4.44 2.62
CA ALA A 44 6.04 4.41 3.74
C ALA A 44 6.83 3.09 3.76
N LEU A 45 6.16 1.98 3.49
CA LEU A 45 6.82 0.67 3.45
C LEU A 45 7.80 0.57 2.29
N ALA A 46 7.42 1.10 1.14
CA ALA A 46 8.30 1.10 -0.02
C ALA A 46 9.57 1.89 0.25
N GLU A 47 9.44 3.03 0.91
CA GLU A 47 10.60 3.82 1.29
C GLU A 47 11.52 3.05 2.25
N GLY A 48 10.92 2.38 3.22
CA GLY A 48 11.67 1.56 4.17
C GLY A 48 12.45 0.44 3.49
N LEU A 49 11.79 -0.25 2.54
CA LEU A 49 12.43 -1.33 1.81
C LEU A 49 13.58 -0.82 0.94
N VAL A 50 13.38 0.31 0.27
CA VAL A 50 14.42 0.90 -0.55
C VAL A 50 15.62 1.30 0.30
N GLN A 51 15.38 1.89 1.46
CA GLN A 51 16.45 2.27 2.35
C GLN A 51 17.22 1.07 2.88
N GLU A 52 16.53 -0.03 3.19
CA GLU A 52 17.18 -1.24 3.64
C GLU A 52 18.06 -1.82 2.54
N GLU A 53 17.58 -1.83 1.31
CA GLU A 53 18.37 -2.29 0.19
C GLU A 53 19.61 -1.44 -0.01
N SER A 54 19.46 -0.13 0.07
CA SER A 54 20.58 0.79 -0.06
C SER A 54 21.63 0.53 1.01
N ASN A 55 21.20 0.31 2.24
CA ASN A 55 22.14 0.04 3.33
C ASN A 55 22.82 -1.31 3.15
N ALA A 56 22.11 -2.31 2.66
CA ALA A 56 22.67 -3.62 2.46
C ALA A 56 23.70 -3.65 1.34
N VAL A 57 23.52 -2.80 0.35
CA VAL A 57 24.41 -2.75 -0.81
C VAL A 57 25.52 -1.73 -0.65
N HIS A 58 25.44 -0.90 0.38
CA HIS A 58 26.37 0.19 0.58
C HIS A 58 27.80 -0.33 0.73
N PRO A 59 28.71 0.04 -0.18
CA PRO A 59 30.07 -0.46 -0.07
C PRO A 59 30.80 0.31 0.98
N GLU A 60 31.08 0.04 1.92
CA GLU A 60 31.81 0.67 2.91
C GLU A 60 32.99 1.44 2.55
#